data_e73f3578034e98437a6c78ac37e21e81
#
_entry.id   e73f3578034e98437a6c78ac37e21e81
#
_cell.length_a   1.000
_cell.length_b   1.000
_cell.length_c   1.000
_cell.angle_alpha   90.00
_cell.angle_beta   90.00
_cell.angle_gamma   90.00
#
_symmetry.space_group_name_H-M   'P 1'
#
loop_
_entity.id
_entity.type
_entity.pdbx_description
1 polymer ?
#
loop_
_entity_poly.entity_id
_entity_poly.type
_entity_poly.pdbx_seq_one_letter_code
_entity_poly.pdbx_strand_id
1 'polypeptide(L)'
;VLVFPSQCGRFYEYEGFGMIDAASGFIEAGRAQFFCVDGLDWETFVCAGWPGDRLYRFEQYFKYVCEEVVPWALDINAMGSNYRAGGMMTTGCSMGALHAANFFFRRPDLFDAMIAQSGLYSCRSFFPNCDEAGVYFNSPIEYLPNMNDQRTLDLYKRSDIIVSVGQGAWENECLSDTRALDGIMRAKGIPAWVDYWGYDVPHDWPAWRVQLPYFLEHVL
;
A
#
# COMPACT_ATOMS: atom_id res chain seq x y z
N VAL A 1 -11.71 -2.38 0.71
CA VAL A 1 -10.37 -1.85 1.03
C VAL A 1 -9.57 -2.96 1.67
N LEU A 2 -8.42 -3.30 1.09
CA LEU A 2 -7.44 -4.24 1.64
C LEU A 2 -6.38 -3.45 2.42
N VAL A 3 -6.21 -3.77 3.70
CA VAL A 3 -5.33 -3.04 4.62
C VAL A 3 -4.10 -3.87 4.94
N PHE A 4 -2.92 -3.30 4.73
CA PHE A 4 -1.64 -3.87 5.17
C PHE A 4 -1.19 -3.19 6.46
N PRO A 5 -0.79 -3.95 7.50
CA PRO A 5 -0.31 -3.38 8.76
C PRO A 5 1.02 -2.66 8.60
N SER A 6 1.40 -1.86 9.58
CA SER A 6 2.73 -1.26 9.67
C SER A 6 3.81 -2.32 9.96
N GLN A 7 5.06 -1.92 10.10
CA GLN A 7 6.17 -2.85 10.30
C GLN A 7 5.92 -3.81 11.47
N CYS A 8 5.98 -5.11 11.17
CA CYS A 8 5.74 -6.17 12.13
C CYS A 8 4.33 -6.16 12.75
N GLY A 9 3.41 -5.40 12.21
CA GLY A 9 2.03 -5.30 12.68
C GLY A 9 1.21 -6.55 12.34
N ARG A 10 0.11 -6.69 13.04
CA ARG A 10 -0.86 -7.77 12.90
C ARG A 10 -2.17 -7.21 12.30
N PHE A 11 -3.03 -8.08 11.83
CA PHE A 11 -4.33 -7.71 11.25
C PHE A 11 -5.19 -6.78 12.11
N TYR A 12 -5.08 -6.84 13.43
CA TYR A 12 -5.84 -6.01 14.37
C TYR A 12 -5.20 -4.64 14.68
N GLU A 13 -3.99 -4.37 14.18
CA GLU A 13 -3.24 -3.14 14.47
C GLU A 13 -3.97 -1.90 13.97
N TYR A 14 -4.43 -1.93 12.74
CA TYR A 14 -5.11 -0.79 12.10
C TYR A 14 -6.38 -0.37 12.85
N GLU A 15 -7.15 -1.36 13.35
CA GLU A 15 -8.27 -1.14 14.24
C GLU A 15 -7.81 -0.63 15.62
N GLY A 16 -6.82 -1.31 16.23
CA GLY A 16 -6.31 -0.97 17.56
C GLY A 16 -5.76 0.45 17.69
N PHE A 17 -5.23 1.02 16.61
CA PHE A 17 -4.79 2.41 16.53
C PHE A 17 -5.86 3.38 16.03
N GLY A 18 -7.11 2.95 15.93
CA GLY A 18 -8.26 3.82 15.64
C GLY A 18 -8.42 4.23 14.17
N MET A 19 -7.79 3.55 13.23
CA MET A 19 -7.93 3.84 11.81
C MET A 19 -9.29 3.39 11.27
N ILE A 20 -9.82 2.27 11.76
CA ILE A 20 -11.18 1.81 11.42
C ILE A 20 -12.24 2.78 11.98
N ASP A 21 -12.05 3.26 13.21
CA ASP A 21 -12.92 4.29 13.80
C ASP A 21 -12.88 5.58 12.96
N ALA A 22 -11.70 5.99 12.50
CA ALA A 22 -11.56 7.16 11.62
C ALA A 22 -12.32 7.00 10.29
N ALA A 23 -12.45 5.78 9.79
CA ALA A 23 -13.19 5.45 8.57
C ALA A 23 -14.66 5.06 8.81
N SER A 24 -15.15 5.07 10.06
CA SER A 24 -16.46 4.53 10.44
C SER A 24 -17.62 5.13 9.64
N GLY A 25 -17.57 6.43 9.34
CA GLY A 25 -18.61 7.08 8.54
C GLY A 25 -18.77 6.49 7.14
N PHE A 26 -17.70 6.05 6.51
CA PHE A 26 -17.74 5.38 5.20
C PHE A 26 -18.26 3.94 5.31
N ILE A 27 -17.91 3.26 6.39
CA ILE A 27 -18.35 1.89 6.67
C ILE A 27 -19.84 1.86 6.95
N GLU A 28 -20.30 2.72 7.86
CA GLU A 28 -21.71 2.82 8.26
C GLU A 28 -22.63 3.27 7.11
N ALA A 29 -22.11 4.14 6.23
CA ALA A 29 -22.80 4.54 5.01
C ALA A 29 -22.79 3.46 3.90
N GLY A 30 -22.12 2.32 4.12
CA GLY A 30 -22.01 1.25 3.14
C GLY A 30 -21.13 1.60 1.93
N ARG A 31 -20.29 2.65 2.04
CA ARG A 31 -19.39 3.09 0.96
C ARG A 31 -18.10 2.28 0.91
N ALA A 32 -17.66 1.72 2.04
CA ALA A 32 -16.45 0.92 2.14
C ALA A 32 -16.61 -0.26 3.09
N GLN A 33 -15.89 -1.34 2.78
CA GLN A 33 -15.66 -2.48 3.66
C GLN A 33 -14.16 -2.71 3.78
N PHE A 34 -13.66 -2.89 5.00
CA PHE A 34 -12.23 -3.05 5.28
C PHE A 34 -11.88 -4.51 5.59
N PHE A 35 -10.82 -5.00 4.95
CA PHE A 35 -10.24 -6.32 5.18
C PHE A 35 -8.79 -6.13 5.60
N CYS A 36 -8.50 -6.33 6.88
CA CYS A 36 -7.16 -6.19 7.43
C CYS A 36 -6.46 -7.54 7.39
N VAL A 37 -5.35 -7.62 6.65
CA VAL A 37 -4.53 -8.84 6.56
C VAL A 37 -3.41 -8.84 7.59
N ASP A 38 -2.90 -10.01 7.91
CA ASP A 38 -1.73 -10.15 8.78
C ASP A 38 -0.45 -9.79 8.01
N GLY A 39 0.49 -9.14 8.67
CA GLY A 39 1.83 -8.94 8.15
C GLY A 39 2.73 -10.17 8.33
N LEU A 40 3.67 -10.39 7.42
CA LEU A 40 4.71 -11.43 7.51
C LEU A 40 6.13 -10.86 7.58
N ASP A 41 6.30 -9.62 8.05
CA ASP A 41 7.61 -8.96 8.07
C ASP A 41 8.64 -9.73 8.91
N TRP A 42 8.18 -10.39 9.98
CA TRP A 42 9.00 -11.27 10.83
C TRP A 42 9.61 -12.47 10.10
N GLU A 43 9.01 -12.90 9.00
CA GLU A 43 9.48 -14.01 8.18
C GLU A 43 10.10 -13.53 6.87
N THR A 44 9.99 -12.21 6.57
CA THR A 44 10.34 -11.63 5.28
C THR A 44 11.29 -10.44 5.41
N PHE A 45 10.77 -9.21 5.47
CA PHE A 45 11.58 -7.99 5.38
C PHE A 45 12.46 -7.74 6.61
N VAL A 46 12.02 -8.14 7.80
CA VAL A 46 12.68 -7.79 9.07
C VAL A 46 13.43 -8.96 9.72
N CYS A 47 13.28 -10.17 9.22
CA CYS A 47 13.98 -11.31 9.82
C CYS A 47 15.47 -11.39 9.43
N ALA A 48 16.25 -12.14 10.20
CA ALA A 48 17.69 -12.33 10.00
C ALA A 48 18.05 -13.50 9.08
N GLY A 49 17.11 -13.99 8.26
CA GLY A 49 17.31 -15.14 7.37
C GLY A 49 18.08 -14.79 6.09
N TRP A 50 18.40 -15.83 5.31
CA TRP A 50 18.98 -15.67 3.98
C TRP A 50 18.06 -14.84 3.08
N PRO A 51 18.56 -13.82 2.36
CA PRO A 51 17.71 -12.94 1.54
C PRO A 51 16.81 -13.66 0.55
N GLY A 52 17.32 -14.67 -0.16
CA GLY A 52 16.55 -15.46 -1.11
C GLY A 52 15.36 -16.18 -0.49
N ASP A 53 15.52 -16.77 0.71
CA ASP A 53 14.44 -17.45 1.42
C ASP A 53 13.36 -16.46 1.89
N ARG A 54 13.81 -15.29 2.38
CA ARG A 54 12.94 -14.19 2.82
C ARG A 54 12.10 -13.64 1.67
N LEU A 55 12.74 -13.41 0.51
CA LEU A 55 12.08 -12.96 -0.72
C LEU A 55 11.12 -14.04 -1.26
N TYR A 56 11.55 -15.31 -1.27
CA TYR A 56 10.68 -16.41 -1.64
C TYR A 56 9.44 -16.50 -0.74
N ARG A 57 9.63 -16.35 0.58
CA ARG A 57 8.52 -16.34 1.54
C ARG A 57 7.57 -15.18 1.30
N PHE A 58 8.09 -13.99 0.97
CA PHE A 58 7.26 -12.85 0.60
C PHE A 58 6.46 -13.10 -0.68
N GLU A 59 7.06 -13.73 -1.69
CA GLU A 59 6.33 -14.09 -2.93
C GLU A 59 5.22 -15.11 -2.67
N GLN A 60 5.36 -16.03 -1.71
CA GLN A 60 4.26 -16.91 -1.30
C GLN A 60 3.13 -16.12 -0.63
N TYR A 61 3.47 -15.16 0.23
CA TYR A 61 2.49 -14.26 0.84
C TYR A 61 1.79 -13.39 -0.21
N PHE A 62 2.54 -12.85 -1.16
CA PHE A 62 2.00 -12.08 -2.27
C PHE A 62 0.96 -12.89 -3.07
N LYS A 63 1.30 -14.13 -3.42
CA LYS A 63 0.38 -15.04 -4.11
C LYS A 63 -0.85 -15.35 -3.26
N TYR A 64 -0.67 -15.70 -1.99
CA TYR A 64 -1.77 -15.97 -1.07
C TYR A 64 -2.77 -14.81 -1.02
N VAL A 65 -2.27 -13.58 -0.85
CA VAL A 65 -3.15 -12.41 -0.82
C VAL A 65 -3.88 -12.22 -2.16
N CYS A 66 -3.17 -12.32 -3.28
CA CYS A 66 -3.76 -12.08 -4.60
C CYS A 66 -4.72 -13.19 -5.06
N GLU A 67 -4.39 -14.46 -4.75
CA GLU A 67 -5.09 -15.62 -5.31
C GLU A 67 -6.15 -16.20 -4.36
N GLU A 68 -6.05 -15.93 -3.04
CA GLU A 68 -6.99 -16.45 -2.04
C GLU A 68 -7.73 -15.33 -1.31
N VAL A 69 -7.00 -14.35 -0.71
CA VAL A 69 -7.63 -13.30 0.12
C VAL A 69 -8.49 -12.36 -0.72
N VAL A 70 -7.97 -11.86 -1.85
CA VAL A 70 -8.71 -10.91 -2.70
C VAL A 70 -10.01 -11.53 -3.25
N PRO A 71 -10.00 -12.74 -3.86
CA PRO A 71 -11.25 -13.38 -4.29
C PRO A 71 -12.22 -13.60 -3.15
N TRP A 72 -11.74 -14.09 -2.00
CA TRP A 72 -12.57 -14.30 -0.81
C TRP A 72 -13.20 -12.99 -0.31
N ALA A 73 -12.43 -11.91 -0.23
CA ALA A 73 -12.93 -10.61 0.22
C ALA A 73 -14.02 -10.05 -0.73
N LEU A 74 -13.86 -10.23 -2.04
CA LEU A 74 -14.85 -9.85 -3.03
C LEU A 74 -16.14 -10.70 -2.92
N ASP A 75 -16.00 -11.99 -2.61
CA ASP A 75 -17.15 -12.88 -2.40
C ASP A 75 -17.90 -12.52 -1.09
N ILE A 76 -17.19 -12.22 0.00
CA ILE A 76 -17.80 -11.72 1.25
C ILE A 76 -18.52 -10.39 1.00
N ASN A 77 -17.91 -9.47 0.25
CA ASN A 77 -18.56 -8.22 -0.13
C ASN A 77 -19.88 -8.46 -0.89
N ALA A 78 -19.87 -9.37 -1.85
CA ALA A 78 -21.06 -9.73 -2.63
C ALA A 78 -22.16 -10.39 -1.78
N MET A 79 -21.80 -11.16 -0.74
CA MET A 79 -22.76 -11.77 0.17
C MET A 79 -23.44 -10.75 1.09
N GLY A 80 -22.71 -9.69 1.49
CA GLY A 80 -23.21 -8.63 2.38
C GLY A 80 -24.00 -7.54 1.66
N SER A 81 -23.94 -7.50 0.35
CA SER A 81 -24.64 -6.52 -0.49
C SER A 81 -25.17 -7.21 -1.75
N ASN A 82 -26.21 -6.68 -2.36
CA ASN A 82 -26.66 -7.17 -3.68
C ASN A 82 -25.75 -6.73 -4.84
N TYR A 83 -24.54 -6.33 -4.53
CA TYR A 83 -23.56 -5.78 -5.45
C TYR A 83 -22.16 -6.31 -5.11
N ARG A 84 -21.45 -6.82 -6.11
CA ARG A 84 -20.04 -7.18 -5.98
C ARG A 84 -19.17 -6.00 -6.44
N ALA A 85 -18.25 -5.57 -5.62
CA ALA A 85 -17.28 -4.55 -6.01
C ALA A 85 -16.50 -4.98 -7.26
N GLY A 86 -16.29 -4.05 -8.19
CA GLY A 86 -15.56 -4.31 -9.44
C GLY A 86 -14.05 -4.30 -9.27
N GLY A 87 -13.55 -3.68 -8.20
CA GLY A 87 -12.14 -3.54 -7.87
C GLY A 87 -11.90 -3.49 -6.37
N MET A 88 -10.66 -3.30 -6.00
CA MET A 88 -10.24 -3.25 -4.61
C MET A 88 -9.16 -2.19 -4.41
N MET A 89 -9.34 -1.37 -3.38
CA MET A 89 -8.33 -0.42 -2.93
C MET A 89 -7.32 -1.10 -2.02
N THR A 90 -6.03 -0.78 -2.17
CA THR A 90 -5.00 -1.10 -1.17
C THR A 90 -4.71 0.10 -0.28
N THR A 91 -4.46 -0.12 1.01
CA THR A 91 -4.03 0.95 1.92
C THR A 91 -3.12 0.43 3.01
N GLY A 92 -2.37 1.33 3.60
CA GLY A 92 -1.50 1.08 4.75
C GLY A 92 -0.65 2.29 5.10
N CYS A 93 -0.03 2.23 6.27
CA CYS A 93 0.85 3.27 6.81
C CYS A 93 2.26 2.71 6.97
N SER A 94 3.30 3.55 6.76
CA SER A 94 4.69 3.13 6.96
C SER A 94 5.07 1.92 6.06
N MET A 95 5.53 0.81 6.62
CA MET A 95 5.76 -0.43 5.87
C MET A 95 4.47 -0.97 5.22
N GLY A 96 3.32 -0.75 5.82
CA GLY A 96 2.03 -1.07 5.20
C GLY A 96 1.78 -0.30 3.91
N ALA A 97 2.28 0.94 3.81
CA ALA A 97 2.22 1.71 2.57
C ALA A 97 3.17 1.16 1.49
N LEU A 98 4.35 0.64 1.87
CA LEU A 98 5.22 -0.10 0.94
C LEU A 98 4.48 -1.32 0.38
N HIS A 99 3.85 -2.11 1.25
CA HIS A 99 3.08 -3.28 0.81
C HIS A 99 1.90 -2.86 -0.06
N ALA A 100 1.11 -1.87 0.35
CA ALA A 100 -0.02 -1.36 -0.44
C ALA A 100 0.42 -0.95 -1.85
N ALA A 101 1.50 -0.17 -1.96
CA ALA A 101 2.06 0.24 -3.25
C ALA A 101 2.60 -0.94 -4.06
N ASN A 102 3.32 -1.87 -3.42
CA ASN A 102 3.87 -3.02 -4.11
C ASN A 102 2.78 -3.95 -4.66
N PHE A 103 1.72 -4.21 -3.90
CA PHE A 103 0.58 -4.99 -4.37
C PHE A 103 -0.17 -4.27 -5.49
N PHE A 104 -0.47 -2.98 -5.34
CA PHE A 104 -1.15 -2.18 -6.34
C PHE A 104 -0.37 -2.15 -7.67
N PHE A 105 0.90 -1.76 -7.67
CA PHE A 105 1.67 -1.62 -8.90
C PHE A 105 2.02 -2.96 -9.55
N ARG A 106 2.09 -4.06 -8.81
CA ARG A 106 2.32 -5.39 -9.38
C ARG A 106 1.04 -6.05 -9.89
N ARG A 107 -0.13 -5.69 -9.36
CA ARG A 107 -1.42 -6.29 -9.72
C ARG A 107 -2.51 -5.23 -9.96
N PRO A 108 -2.28 -4.30 -10.92
CA PRO A 108 -3.29 -3.29 -11.26
C PRO A 108 -4.54 -3.89 -11.95
N ASP A 109 -4.53 -5.17 -12.21
CA ASP A 109 -5.68 -5.94 -12.65
C ASP A 109 -6.62 -6.32 -11.49
N LEU A 110 -6.13 -6.33 -10.25
CA LEU A 110 -6.89 -6.62 -9.03
C LEU A 110 -7.20 -5.35 -8.22
N PHE A 111 -6.31 -4.37 -8.28
CA PHE A 111 -6.38 -3.16 -7.47
C PHE A 111 -6.53 -1.94 -8.37
N ASP A 112 -7.59 -1.20 -8.20
CA ASP A 112 -7.95 -0.01 -8.99
C ASP A 112 -7.83 1.29 -8.20
N ALA A 113 -7.50 1.21 -6.89
CA ALA A 113 -7.20 2.36 -6.06
C ALA A 113 -6.12 2.06 -5.02
N MET A 114 -5.41 3.10 -4.59
CA MET A 114 -4.40 3.02 -3.55
C MET A 114 -4.38 4.29 -2.70
N ILE A 115 -4.35 4.12 -1.37
CA ILE A 115 -3.99 5.19 -0.42
C ILE A 115 -2.78 4.71 0.39
N ALA A 116 -1.60 5.26 0.11
CA ALA A 116 -0.34 4.91 0.77
C ALA A 116 0.15 6.09 1.63
N GLN A 117 0.22 5.90 2.95
CA GLN A 117 0.54 6.96 3.91
C GLN A 117 1.94 6.75 4.50
N SER A 118 2.84 7.72 4.32
CA SER A 118 4.21 7.72 4.87
C SER A 118 4.99 6.46 4.54
N GLY A 119 4.98 6.03 3.27
CA GLY A 119 5.61 4.79 2.82
C GLY A 119 7.08 4.95 2.46
N LEU A 120 7.83 3.86 2.63
CA LEU A 120 9.02 3.59 1.84
C LEU A 120 8.57 2.95 0.52
N TYR A 121 9.29 3.18 -0.57
CA TYR A 121 8.94 2.58 -1.86
C TYR A 121 10.12 1.84 -2.50
N SER A 122 11.16 1.57 -1.68
CA SER A 122 12.22 0.59 -1.93
C SER A 122 12.36 -0.34 -0.74
N CYS A 123 12.47 -1.63 -1.00
CA CYS A 123 12.76 -2.61 0.07
C CYS A 123 14.27 -2.83 0.29
N ARG A 124 15.12 -2.08 -0.41
CA ARG A 124 16.58 -2.30 -0.42
C ARG A 124 17.22 -2.16 0.96
N SER A 125 16.73 -1.27 1.81
CA SER A 125 17.22 -1.10 3.18
C SER A 125 17.06 -2.36 4.05
N PHE A 126 16.07 -3.21 3.73
CA PHE A 126 15.84 -4.48 4.42
C PHE A 126 16.70 -5.62 3.86
N PHE A 127 17.35 -5.42 2.72
CA PHE A 127 18.19 -6.41 2.03
C PHE A 127 19.54 -5.79 1.62
N PRO A 128 20.36 -5.33 2.58
CA PRO A 128 21.62 -4.68 2.29
C PRO A 128 22.57 -5.64 1.52
N ASN A 129 23.23 -5.12 0.49
CA ASN A 129 24.16 -5.87 -0.36
C ASN A 129 23.56 -7.13 -1.03
N CYS A 130 22.26 -7.10 -1.31
CA CYS A 130 21.54 -8.18 -1.98
C CYS A 130 21.16 -7.75 -3.40
N ASP A 131 21.63 -8.47 -4.40
CA ASP A 131 21.33 -8.23 -5.82
C ASP A 131 20.26 -9.21 -6.37
N GLU A 132 19.54 -9.90 -5.49
CA GLU A 132 18.43 -10.77 -5.89
C GLU A 132 17.34 -9.97 -6.63
N ALA A 133 16.86 -10.54 -7.73
CA ALA A 133 15.79 -9.91 -8.53
C ALA A 133 14.53 -9.59 -7.72
N GLY A 134 14.27 -10.35 -6.64
CA GLY A 134 13.16 -10.11 -5.72
C GLY A 134 13.24 -8.76 -5.03
N VAL A 135 14.43 -8.20 -4.76
CA VAL A 135 14.57 -6.84 -4.20
C VAL A 135 14.08 -5.80 -5.20
N TYR A 136 14.50 -5.92 -6.45
CA TYR A 136 14.07 -5.03 -7.53
C TYR A 136 12.56 -5.07 -7.73
N PHE A 137 11.96 -6.27 -7.85
CA PHE A 137 10.53 -6.42 -8.09
C PHE A 137 9.63 -6.09 -6.89
N ASN A 138 10.22 -5.90 -5.69
CA ASN A 138 9.51 -5.43 -4.50
C ASN A 138 9.85 -3.98 -4.13
N SER A 139 10.47 -3.24 -5.05
CA SER A 139 10.83 -1.83 -4.89
C SER A 139 10.19 -1.00 -6.01
N PRO A 140 8.98 -0.45 -5.81
CA PRO A 140 8.30 0.36 -6.82
C PRO A 140 9.16 1.44 -7.49
N ILE A 141 9.97 2.16 -6.72
CA ILE A 141 10.85 3.20 -7.29
C ILE A 141 12.01 2.65 -8.14
N GLU A 142 12.28 1.33 -8.11
CA GLU A 142 13.30 0.71 -8.93
C GLU A 142 12.74 0.12 -10.23
N TYR A 143 11.58 -0.55 -10.20
CA TYR A 143 11.05 -1.18 -11.41
C TYR A 143 10.12 -0.27 -12.23
N LEU A 144 9.38 0.67 -11.63
CA LEU A 144 8.48 1.54 -12.36
C LEU A 144 9.16 2.40 -13.42
N PRO A 145 10.39 2.92 -13.24
CA PRO A 145 11.10 3.61 -14.33
C PRO A 145 11.23 2.77 -15.60
N ASN A 146 11.35 1.45 -15.45
CA ASN A 146 11.50 0.49 -16.54
C ASN A 146 10.18 -0.13 -17.01
N MET A 147 9.05 0.22 -16.38
CA MET A 147 7.72 -0.22 -16.80
C MET A 147 7.35 0.43 -18.15
N ASN A 148 7.23 -0.37 -19.20
CA ASN A 148 6.90 0.10 -20.54
C ASN A 148 5.73 -0.68 -21.16
N ASP A 149 5.13 -1.64 -20.42
CA ASP A 149 3.94 -2.33 -20.89
C ASP A 149 2.74 -1.37 -20.92
N GLN A 150 2.25 -1.08 -22.11
CA GLN A 150 1.19 -0.09 -22.32
C GLN A 150 -0.12 -0.50 -21.63
N ARG A 151 -0.43 -1.80 -21.58
CA ARG A 151 -1.63 -2.30 -20.92
C ARG A 151 -1.59 -2.03 -19.42
N THR A 152 -0.45 -2.28 -18.80
CA THR A 152 -0.23 -2.00 -17.37
C THR A 152 -0.27 -0.49 -17.09
N LEU A 153 0.39 0.31 -17.94
CA LEU A 153 0.35 1.77 -17.79
C LEU A 153 -1.07 2.34 -17.95
N ASP A 154 -1.90 1.76 -18.83
CA ASP A 154 -3.28 2.17 -19.01
C ASP A 154 -4.16 1.79 -17.81
N LEU A 155 -3.83 0.72 -17.06
CA LEU A 155 -4.48 0.38 -15.80
C LEU A 155 -4.12 1.43 -14.74
N TYR A 156 -2.84 1.75 -14.54
CA TYR A 156 -2.44 2.81 -13.59
C TYR A 156 -3.11 4.16 -13.89
N LYS A 157 -3.25 4.53 -15.17
CA LYS A 157 -3.88 5.80 -15.57
C LYS A 157 -5.38 5.89 -15.26
N ARG A 158 -6.03 4.77 -15.04
CA ARG A 158 -7.47 4.70 -14.73
C ARG A 158 -7.73 4.48 -13.24
N SER A 159 -6.67 4.30 -12.47
CA SER A 159 -6.74 4.03 -11.04
C SER A 159 -6.66 5.32 -10.23
N ASP A 160 -7.26 5.29 -9.06
CA ASP A 160 -7.14 6.36 -8.06
C ASP A 160 -5.92 6.12 -7.18
N ILE A 161 -4.87 6.91 -7.40
CA ILE A 161 -3.59 6.75 -6.71
C ILE A 161 -3.36 7.94 -5.79
N ILE A 162 -3.35 7.71 -4.49
CA ILE A 162 -3.05 8.71 -3.47
C ILE A 162 -1.84 8.26 -2.66
N VAL A 163 -0.86 9.15 -2.56
CA VAL A 163 0.35 8.96 -1.75
C VAL A 163 0.50 10.17 -0.85
N SER A 164 0.60 9.98 0.45
CA SER A 164 0.81 11.08 1.39
C SER A 164 2.05 10.87 2.24
N VAL A 165 2.66 11.98 2.65
CA VAL A 165 3.81 11.99 3.54
C VAL A 165 3.83 13.27 4.38
N GLY A 166 4.16 13.15 5.66
CA GLY A 166 4.50 14.30 6.50
C GLY A 166 5.90 14.84 6.23
N GLN A 167 6.24 15.95 6.88
CA GLN A 167 7.59 16.51 6.88
C GLN A 167 8.11 16.67 8.31
N GLY A 168 7.41 16.12 9.30
CA GLY A 168 7.76 16.15 10.71
C GLY A 168 8.73 15.04 11.13
N ALA A 169 8.71 14.72 12.41
CA ALA A 169 9.60 13.72 12.99
C ALA A 169 9.44 12.34 12.31
N TRP A 170 10.58 11.71 12.00
CA TRP A 170 10.70 10.34 11.44
C TRP A 170 10.21 10.17 9.99
N GLU A 171 9.89 11.27 9.27
CA GLU A 171 9.42 11.23 7.88
C GLU A 171 10.52 11.34 6.82
N ASN A 172 11.78 11.58 7.19
CA ASN A 172 12.84 11.94 6.23
C ASN A 172 13.03 10.89 5.12
N GLU A 173 13.05 9.60 5.46
CA GLU A 173 13.23 8.52 4.48
C GLU A 173 11.98 8.37 3.61
N CYS A 174 10.79 8.37 4.23
CA CYS A 174 9.51 8.30 3.53
C CYS A 174 9.30 9.48 2.59
N LEU A 175 9.71 10.69 3.01
CA LEU A 175 9.66 11.90 2.18
C LEU A 175 10.60 11.79 0.96
N SER A 176 11.79 11.21 1.13
CA SER A 176 12.73 10.97 0.03
C SER A 176 12.14 10.00 -1.00
N ASP A 177 11.62 8.87 -0.53
CA ASP A 177 11.03 7.85 -1.38
C ASP A 177 9.74 8.32 -2.05
N THR A 178 8.91 9.08 -1.34
CA THR A 178 7.71 9.72 -1.92
C THR A 178 8.06 10.67 -3.05
N ARG A 179 9.11 11.50 -2.90
CA ARG A 179 9.58 12.37 -3.98
C ARG A 179 10.08 11.59 -5.19
N ALA A 180 10.79 10.48 -4.96
CA ALA A 180 11.24 9.62 -6.03
C ALA A 180 10.06 8.99 -6.79
N LEU A 181 9.08 8.44 -6.06
CA LEU A 181 7.87 7.85 -6.64
C LEU A 181 7.04 8.88 -7.41
N ASP A 182 6.83 10.08 -6.86
CA ASP A 182 6.15 11.20 -7.53
C ASP A 182 6.82 11.56 -8.86
N GLY A 183 8.14 11.71 -8.85
CA GLY A 183 8.92 11.99 -10.05
C GLY A 183 8.77 10.90 -11.12
N ILE A 184 8.78 9.63 -10.73
CA ILE A 184 8.59 8.49 -11.62
C ILE A 184 7.18 8.48 -12.21
N MET A 185 6.14 8.63 -11.38
CA MET A 185 4.75 8.64 -11.85
C MET A 185 4.51 9.78 -12.84
N ARG A 186 5.02 10.98 -12.55
CA ARG A 186 4.96 12.12 -13.49
C ARG A 186 5.67 11.82 -14.81
N ALA A 187 6.89 11.27 -14.77
CA ALA A 187 7.66 10.92 -15.97
C ALA A 187 6.97 9.85 -16.83
N LYS A 188 6.20 8.95 -16.22
CA LYS A 188 5.42 7.90 -16.89
C LYS A 188 4.02 8.36 -17.31
N GLY A 189 3.61 9.58 -16.96
CA GLY A 189 2.26 10.08 -17.22
C GLY A 189 1.18 9.28 -16.45
N ILE A 190 1.52 8.78 -15.27
CA ILE A 190 0.59 8.13 -14.34
C ILE A 190 -0.01 9.23 -13.46
N PRO A 191 -1.32 9.51 -13.55
CA PRO A 191 -1.95 10.49 -12.68
C PRO A 191 -1.97 9.97 -11.24
N ALA A 192 -1.51 10.79 -10.32
CA ALA A 192 -1.54 10.48 -8.89
C ALA A 192 -1.68 11.78 -8.09
N TRP A 193 -2.40 11.71 -7.00
CA TRP A 193 -2.41 12.76 -6.01
C TRP A 193 -1.33 12.47 -4.97
N VAL A 194 -0.21 13.19 -5.05
CA VAL A 194 0.86 13.11 -4.06
C VAL A 194 0.75 14.30 -3.13
N ASP A 195 0.47 14.06 -1.86
CA ASP A 195 0.15 15.07 -0.87
C ASP A 195 1.28 15.19 0.18
N TYR A 196 1.94 16.35 0.18
CA TYR A 196 3.03 16.66 1.11
C TYR A 196 2.47 17.50 2.27
N TRP A 197 2.31 16.89 3.43
CA TRP A 197 1.81 17.54 4.65
C TRP A 197 2.91 18.36 5.34
N GLY A 198 2.53 19.17 6.32
CA GLY A 198 3.43 20.13 6.96
C GLY A 198 4.51 19.52 7.85
N TYR A 199 5.40 20.39 8.35
CA TYR A 199 6.48 19.98 9.26
C TYR A 199 5.99 19.61 10.67
N ASP A 200 4.75 19.88 10.98
CA ASP A 200 4.03 19.49 12.19
C ASP A 200 3.36 18.11 12.09
N VAL A 201 3.50 17.44 10.95
CA VAL A 201 2.92 16.11 10.69
C VAL A 201 4.01 15.04 10.78
N PRO A 202 4.09 14.32 11.93
CA PRO A 202 5.09 13.29 12.16
C PRO A 202 4.65 11.94 11.58
N HIS A 203 5.59 10.99 11.53
CA HIS A 203 5.36 9.60 11.16
C HIS A 203 4.65 8.84 12.29
N ASP A 204 3.35 9.10 12.46
CA ASP A 204 2.60 8.51 13.59
C ASP A 204 1.08 8.44 13.30
N TRP A 205 0.41 7.55 13.99
CA TRP A 205 -1.01 7.25 13.89
C TRP A 205 -1.95 8.45 13.99
N PRO A 206 -1.72 9.45 14.87
CA PRO A 206 -2.58 10.65 14.91
C PRO A 206 -2.69 11.37 13.57
N ALA A 207 -1.58 11.46 12.83
CA ALA A 207 -1.56 12.08 11.51
C ALA A 207 -2.34 11.22 10.49
N TRP A 208 -2.07 9.92 10.46
CA TRP A 208 -2.70 9.00 9.51
C TRP A 208 -4.22 8.88 9.73
N ARG A 209 -4.70 8.95 10.98
CA ARG A 209 -6.15 8.99 11.28
C ARG A 209 -6.87 10.23 10.73
N VAL A 210 -6.19 11.35 10.61
CA VAL A 210 -6.74 12.56 9.97
C VAL A 210 -6.71 12.44 8.46
N GLN A 211 -5.65 11.91 7.92
CA GLN A 211 -5.42 11.77 6.48
C GLN A 211 -6.36 10.74 5.82
N LEU A 212 -6.59 9.59 6.46
CA LEU A 212 -7.37 8.51 5.86
C LEU A 212 -8.78 8.95 5.44
N PRO A 213 -9.64 9.49 6.32
CA PRO A 213 -10.98 9.93 5.91
C PRO A 213 -10.94 11.07 4.90
N TYR A 214 -9.96 11.96 4.97
CA TYR A 214 -9.77 13.03 4.00
C TYR A 214 -9.54 12.46 2.59
N PHE A 215 -8.72 11.44 2.44
CA PHE A 215 -8.48 10.80 1.14
C PHE A 215 -9.65 9.91 0.69
N LEU A 216 -10.29 9.18 1.60
CA LEU A 216 -11.45 8.35 1.28
C LEU A 216 -12.60 9.15 0.69
N GLU A 217 -12.83 10.40 1.14
CA GLU A 217 -13.87 11.26 0.59
C GLU A 217 -13.65 11.60 -0.89
N HIS A 218 -12.44 11.47 -1.40
CA HIS A 218 -12.10 11.77 -2.80
C HIS A 218 -12.11 10.53 -3.70
N VAL A 219 -12.04 9.33 -3.12
CA VAL A 219 -11.96 8.07 -3.87
C VAL A 219 -13.28 7.32 -3.86
N LEU A 220 -14.04 7.44 -2.79
CA LEU A 220 -15.32 6.75 -2.61
C LEU A 220 -16.50 7.68 -2.88
#